data_ca5b90d1335b0177f5db41cf124cf9e9
#
_entry.id   ca5b90d1335b0177f5db41cf124cf9e9
#
_cell.length_a   1.000
_cell.length_b   1.000
_cell.length_c   1.000
_cell.angle_alpha   90.00
_cell.angle_beta   90.00
_cell.angle_gamma   90.00
#
_symmetry.space_group_name_H-M   'P 1'
#
loop_
_entity.id
_entity.type
_entity.pdbx_description
1 polymer ?
#
loop_
_entity_poly.entity_id
_entity_poly.type
_entity_poly.pdbx_seq_one_letter_code
_entity_poly.pdbx_strand_id
1 'polypeptide(L)'
;MKKMLLASTSTIYGQNYLEYLLEDIKILFSGCEKIIFIPYARPSGISHLEYTNKAKKVFESLNLNILDYTKDNIKEQLEICDGIFTGGGNTFLLLNKLYEFNLIEDLRYKINSGIPYLGTSAG
;
A
#
# COMPACT_ATOMS: atom_id res chain seq x y z
N MET A 1 -9.32 13.90 9.58
CA MET A 1 -9.19 12.77 10.51
C MET A 1 -8.42 11.62 9.84
N LYS A 2 -7.41 11.10 10.51
CA LYS A 2 -6.59 10.01 9.96
C LYS A 2 -7.30 8.67 10.15
N LYS A 3 -7.18 7.79 9.17
CA LYS A 3 -7.78 6.46 9.18
C LYS A 3 -6.68 5.47 8.79
N MET A 4 -5.95 4.97 9.78
CA MET A 4 -4.71 4.20 9.56
C MET A 4 -4.72 2.86 10.27
N LEU A 5 -4.14 1.87 9.61
CA LEU A 5 -3.78 0.59 10.20
C LEU A 5 -2.28 0.36 9.96
N LEU A 6 -1.52 0.22 11.04
CA LEU A 6 -0.08 -0.01 10.95
C LEU A 6 0.24 -1.38 11.52
N ALA A 7 0.95 -2.19 10.76
CA ALA A 7 1.34 -3.53 11.16
C ALA A 7 2.86 -3.68 11.08
N SER A 8 3.46 -4.31 12.08
CA SER A 8 4.91 -4.50 12.13
C SER A 8 5.41 -5.51 11.09
N THR A 9 4.54 -6.36 10.57
CA THR A 9 4.89 -7.33 9.54
C THR A 9 3.66 -7.66 8.70
N SER A 10 3.89 -8.10 7.46
CA SER A 10 2.83 -8.56 6.57
C SER A 10 2.56 -10.06 6.73
N THR A 11 3.41 -10.79 7.43
CA THR A 11 3.31 -12.24 7.57
C THR A 11 3.69 -12.67 8.97
N ILE A 12 2.85 -13.52 9.58
CA ILE A 12 3.13 -14.17 10.85
C ILE A 12 3.57 -15.61 10.54
N TYR A 13 4.49 -16.15 11.36
CA TYR A 13 4.99 -17.51 11.20
C TYR A 13 3.83 -18.50 11.02
N GLY A 14 3.91 -19.32 9.99
CA GLY A 14 2.90 -20.34 9.69
C GLY A 14 1.68 -19.82 8.93
N GLN A 15 1.64 -18.52 8.60
CA GLN A 15 0.54 -17.93 7.84
C GLN A 15 0.99 -17.38 6.50
N ASN A 16 0.03 -17.21 5.60
CA ASN A 16 0.27 -16.60 4.30
C ASN A 16 0.38 -15.08 4.43
N TYR A 17 0.81 -14.44 3.34
CA TYR A 17 0.93 -13.00 3.24
C TYR A 17 -0.39 -12.31 3.62
N LEU A 18 -0.33 -11.38 4.59
CA LEU A 18 -1.46 -10.60 5.10
C LEU A 18 -2.60 -11.42 5.71
N GLU A 19 -2.44 -12.75 5.86
CA GLU A 19 -3.52 -13.61 6.32
C GLU A 19 -4.12 -13.17 7.66
N TYR A 20 -3.26 -12.78 8.62
CA TYR A 20 -3.74 -12.39 9.94
C TYR A 20 -4.43 -11.02 9.97
N LEU A 21 -4.35 -10.25 8.88
CA LEU A 21 -4.92 -8.92 8.78
C LEU A 21 -6.16 -8.85 7.89
N LEU A 22 -6.60 -9.98 7.30
CA LEU A 22 -7.67 -9.96 6.30
C LEU A 22 -8.94 -9.24 6.75
N GLU A 23 -9.41 -9.52 7.96
CA GLU A 23 -10.62 -8.84 8.48
C GLU A 23 -10.39 -7.35 8.67
N ASP A 24 -9.22 -6.98 9.22
CA ASP A 24 -8.88 -5.57 9.45
C ASP A 24 -8.77 -4.81 8.14
N ILE A 25 -8.18 -5.43 7.11
CA ILE A 25 -8.07 -4.83 5.78
C ILE A 25 -9.45 -4.63 5.17
N LYS A 26 -10.31 -5.62 5.28
CA LYS A 26 -11.66 -5.55 4.75
C LYS A 26 -12.45 -4.40 5.38
N ILE A 27 -12.32 -4.25 6.69
CA ILE A 27 -13.00 -3.16 7.42
C ILE A 27 -12.42 -1.80 7.03
N LEU A 28 -11.08 -1.70 7.02
CA LEU A 28 -10.39 -0.44 6.73
C LEU A 28 -10.75 0.11 5.35
N PHE A 29 -10.73 -0.75 4.34
CA PHE A 29 -10.95 -0.33 2.96
C PHE A 29 -12.40 -0.54 2.48
N SER A 30 -13.31 -0.77 3.40
CA SER A 30 -14.73 -0.91 3.05
C SER A 30 -15.21 0.30 2.26
N GLY A 31 -15.78 0.06 1.08
CA GLY A 31 -16.28 1.13 0.21
C GLY A 31 -15.23 1.77 -0.70
N CYS A 32 -13.96 1.42 -0.56
CA CYS A 32 -12.92 1.94 -1.44
C CYS A 32 -12.99 1.27 -2.81
N GLU A 33 -12.85 2.08 -3.86
CA GLU A 33 -12.86 1.61 -5.24
C GLU A 33 -11.52 1.80 -5.95
N LYS A 34 -10.66 2.69 -5.42
CA LYS A 34 -9.42 3.09 -6.07
C LYS A 34 -8.26 3.04 -5.07
N ILE A 35 -7.81 1.83 -4.76
CA ILE A 35 -6.72 1.62 -3.80
C ILE A 35 -5.39 1.56 -4.55
N ILE A 36 -4.38 2.30 -4.06
CA ILE A 36 -3.02 2.27 -4.60
C ILE A 36 -2.14 1.44 -3.69
N PHE A 37 -1.33 0.55 -4.28
CA PHE A 37 -0.29 -0.17 -3.57
C PHE A 37 1.08 0.42 -3.87
N ILE A 38 1.86 0.72 -2.83
CA ILE A 38 3.21 1.27 -2.96
C ILE A 38 4.23 0.19 -2.59
N PRO A 39 4.99 -0.35 -3.58
CA PRO A 39 5.90 -1.48 -3.37
C PRO A 39 7.35 -1.09 -3.11
N TYR A 40 7.66 0.20 -2.99
CA TYR A 40 9.03 0.72 -3.10
C TYR A 40 9.97 0.39 -1.96
N ALA A 41 9.47 -0.19 -0.87
CA ALA A 41 10.31 -0.64 0.23
C ALA A 41 11.06 -1.95 -0.09
N ARG A 42 10.68 -2.65 -1.16
CA ARG A 42 11.33 -3.92 -1.52
C ARG A 42 12.65 -3.69 -2.24
N PRO A 43 13.73 -4.33 -1.78
CA PRO A 43 15.01 -4.35 -2.50
C PRO A 43 14.95 -5.34 -3.66
N SER A 44 16.08 -5.53 -4.33
CA SER A 44 16.24 -6.56 -5.37
C SER A 44 15.92 -7.94 -4.81
N GLY A 45 15.36 -8.82 -5.64
CA GLY A 45 15.02 -10.20 -5.27
C GLY A 45 13.56 -10.53 -5.56
N ILE A 46 12.66 -9.61 -5.27
CA ILE A 46 11.28 -9.68 -5.77
C ILE A 46 11.00 -8.36 -6.47
N SER A 47 10.54 -8.40 -7.72
CA SER A 47 10.26 -7.18 -8.47
C SER A 47 9.07 -6.44 -7.89
N HIS A 48 8.98 -5.13 -8.14
CA HIS A 48 7.83 -4.34 -7.72
C HIS A 48 6.54 -4.88 -8.33
N LEU A 49 6.60 -5.37 -9.57
CA LEU A 49 5.44 -5.96 -10.22
C LEU A 49 4.98 -7.24 -9.51
N GLU A 50 5.90 -8.12 -9.17
CA GLU A 50 5.57 -9.35 -8.46
C GLU A 50 4.95 -9.05 -7.09
N TYR A 51 5.50 -8.08 -6.37
CA TYR A 51 5.00 -7.68 -5.07
C TYR A 51 3.59 -7.08 -5.21
N THR A 52 3.39 -6.23 -6.21
CA THR A 52 2.08 -5.64 -6.50
C THR A 52 1.05 -6.74 -6.83
N ASN A 53 1.44 -7.73 -7.63
CA ASN A 53 0.53 -8.84 -7.97
C ASN A 53 0.17 -9.67 -6.74
N LYS A 54 1.10 -9.84 -5.81
CA LYS A 54 0.85 -10.54 -4.55
C LYS A 54 -0.17 -9.79 -3.70
N ALA A 55 -0.03 -8.48 -3.61
CA ALA A 55 -1.00 -7.62 -2.92
C ALA A 55 -2.37 -7.66 -3.59
N LYS A 56 -2.40 -7.60 -4.92
CA LYS A 56 -3.64 -7.68 -5.69
C LYS A 56 -4.42 -8.95 -5.41
N LYS A 57 -3.75 -10.09 -5.35
CA LYS A 57 -4.41 -11.38 -5.07
C LYS A 57 -5.14 -11.36 -3.74
N VAL A 58 -4.49 -10.83 -2.70
CA VAL A 58 -5.09 -10.73 -1.38
C VAL A 58 -6.29 -9.79 -1.42
N PHE A 59 -6.15 -8.62 -2.02
CA PHE A 59 -7.22 -7.63 -2.05
C PHE A 59 -8.41 -8.12 -2.91
N GLU A 60 -8.15 -8.80 -4.02
CA GLU A 60 -9.20 -9.38 -4.84
C GLU A 60 -10.02 -10.42 -4.07
N SER A 61 -9.37 -11.19 -3.18
CA SER A 61 -10.07 -12.16 -2.34
C SER A 61 -11.05 -11.48 -1.37
N LEU A 62 -10.88 -10.20 -1.12
CA LEU A 62 -11.75 -9.39 -0.27
C LEU A 62 -12.69 -8.48 -1.08
N ASN A 63 -12.77 -8.69 -2.39
CA ASN A 63 -13.54 -7.84 -3.33
C ASN A 63 -13.07 -6.39 -3.34
N LEU A 64 -11.77 -6.18 -3.12
CA LEU A 64 -11.13 -4.87 -3.18
C LEU A 64 -10.24 -4.80 -4.42
N ASN A 65 -10.17 -3.63 -5.03
CA ASN A 65 -9.43 -3.44 -6.27
C ASN A 65 -8.22 -2.52 -6.07
N ILE A 66 -7.04 -3.02 -6.47
CA ILE A 66 -5.82 -2.23 -6.49
C ILE A 66 -5.61 -1.70 -7.91
N LEU A 67 -5.47 -0.37 -8.03
CA LEU A 67 -5.26 0.28 -9.32
C LEU A 67 -3.88 -0.02 -9.90
N ASP A 68 -3.83 -0.16 -11.22
CA ASP A 68 -2.57 -0.24 -11.93
C ASP A 68 -2.05 1.17 -12.19
N TYR A 69 -0.73 1.35 -12.08
CA TYR A 69 -0.09 2.61 -12.42
C TYR A 69 1.35 2.38 -12.86
N THR A 70 1.94 3.40 -13.48
CA THR A 70 3.34 3.42 -13.90
C THR A 70 4.08 4.54 -13.17
N LYS A 71 5.41 4.61 -13.34
CA LYS A 71 6.21 5.71 -12.81
C LYS A 71 5.73 7.07 -13.31
N ASP A 72 5.17 7.09 -14.52
CA ASP A 72 4.80 8.34 -15.17
C ASP A 72 3.47 8.89 -14.70
N ASN A 73 2.57 8.03 -14.18
CA ASN A 73 1.24 8.47 -13.77
C ASN A 73 0.93 8.26 -12.29
N ILE A 74 1.90 7.85 -11.48
CA ILE A 74 1.66 7.57 -10.06
C ILE A 74 1.11 8.79 -9.32
N LYS A 75 1.60 9.99 -9.62
CA LYS A 75 1.12 11.20 -8.98
C LYS A 75 -0.36 11.43 -9.25
N GLU A 76 -0.77 11.27 -10.49
CA GLU A 76 -2.16 11.43 -10.90
C GLU A 76 -3.05 10.39 -10.23
N GLN A 77 -2.60 9.14 -10.20
CA GLN A 77 -3.34 8.06 -9.56
C GLN A 77 -3.45 8.27 -8.07
N LEU A 78 -2.40 8.80 -7.43
CA LEU A 78 -2.42 9.11 -6.00
C LEU A 78 -3.44 10.20 -5.69
N GLU A 79 -3.59 11.19 -6.56
CA GLU A 79 -4.58 12.25 -6.36
C GLU A 79 -6.01 11.73 -6.37
N ILE A 80 -6.31 10.73 -7.21
CA ILE A 80 -7.67 10.21 -7.36
C ILE A 80 -7.96 9.01 -6.47
N CYS A 81 -6.96 8.43 -5.82
CA CYS A 81 -7.17 7.22 -5.01
C CYS A 81 -8.01 7.51 -3.78
N ASP A 82 -8.72 6.50 -3.31
CA ASP A 82 -9.51 6.56 -2.07
C ASP A 82 -9.01 5.60 -1.00
N GLY A 83 -7.88 4.94 -1.24
CA GLY A 83 -7.20 4.10 -0.26
C GLY A 83 -5.75 3.89 -0.64
N ILE A 84 -4.88 3.69 0.36
CA ILE A 84 -3.43 3.52 0.14
C ILE A 84 -2.92 2.36 0.99
N PHE A 85 -2.17 1.46 0.36
CA PHE A 85 -1.45 0.39 1.03
C PHE A 85 0.03 0.51 0.70
N THR A 86 0.89 0.72 1.70
CA THR A 86 2.33 0.74 1.53
C THR A 86 2.92 -0.56 2.07
N GLY A 87 3.53 -1.33 1.19
CA GLY A 87 4.14 -2.60 1.56
C GLY A 87 5.45 -2.44 2.30
N GLY A 88 5.80 -3.45 3.08
CA GLY A 88 6.99 -3.44 3.92
C GLY A 88 8.27 -3.78 3.18
N GLY A 89 9.39 -3.58 3.87
CA GLY A 89 10.74 -3.85 3.39
C GLY A 89 11.73 -2.89 4.01
N ASN A 90 12.57 -2.29 3.19
CA ASN A 90 13.63 -1.38 3.63
C ASN A 90 13.13 0.07 3.64
N THR A 91 13.16 0.70 4.81
CA THR A 91 12.70 2.08 4.99
C THR A 91 13.47 3.08 4.14
N PHE A 92 14.79 2.91 3.99
CA PHE A 92 15.61 3.82 3.20
C PHE A 92 15.25 3.75 1.71
N LEU A 93 14.99 2.54 1.20
CA LEU A 93 14.56 2.37 -0.19
C LEU A 93 13.22 3.04 -0.42
N LEU A 94 12.29 2.85 0.50
CA LEU A 94 10.97 3.46 0.41
C LEU A 94 11.08 4.98 0.37
N LEU A 95 11.81 5.58 1.33
CA LEU A 95 11.97 7.02 1.38
C LEU A 95 12.66 7.58 0.14
N ASN A 96 13.72 6.91 -0.34
CA ASN A 96 14.41 7.35 -1.55
C ASN A 96 13.47 7.40 -2.75
N LYS A 97 12.63 6.38 -2.93
CA LYS A 97 11.68 6.35 -4.04
C LYS A 97 10.59 7.40 -3.90
N LEU A 98 10.10 7.62 -2.68
CA LEU A 98 9.09 8.65 -2.44
C LEU A 98 9.64 10.04 -2.72
N TYR A 99 10.90 10.31 -2.38
CA TYR A 99 11.56 11.56 -2.75
C TYR A 99 11.81 11.66 -4.26
N GLU A 100 12.31 10.57 -4.86
CA GLU A 100 12.59 10.54 -6.30
C GLU A 100 11.34 10.88 -7.12
N PHE A 101 10.19 10.34 -6.75
CA PHE A 101 8.93 10.56 -7.46
C PHE A 101 8.13 11.75 -6.91
N ASN A 102 8.67 12.44 -5.91
CA ASN A 102 8.03 13.62 -5.30
C ASN A 102 6.64 13.31 -4.75
N LEU A 103 6.52 12.22 -3.97
CA LEU A 103 5.23 11.73 -3.49
C LEU A 103 4.95 12.01 -2.00
N ILE A 104 5.95 12.42 -1.22
CA ILE A 104 5.80 12.53 0.24
C ILE A 104 4.69 13.49 0.64
N GLU A 105 4.64 14.67 0.03
CA GLU A 105 3.61 15.65 0.35
C GLU A 105 2.22 15.18 -0.06
N ASP A 106 2.11 14.52 -1.22
CA ASP A 106 0.85 13.98 -1.70
C ASP A 106 0.34 12.88 -0.77
N LEU A 107 1.23 11.99 -0.32
CA LEU A 107 0.87 10.94 0.63
C LEU A 107 0.41 11.53 1.96
N ARG A 108 1.16 12.50 2.47
CA ARG A 108 0.83 13.17 3.73
C ARG A 108 -0.54 13.84 3.65
N TYR A 109 -0.80 14.54 2.56
CA TYR A 109 -2.07 15.20 2.34
C TYR A 109 -3.22 14.18 2.32
N LYS A 110 -3.06 13.09 1.58
CA LYS A 110 -4.10 12.05 1.47
C LYS A 110 -4.39 11.39 2.82
N ILE A 111 -3.36 11.03 3.55
CA ILE A 111 -3.51 10.41 4.87
C ILE A 111 -4.21 11.36 5.83
N ASN A 112 -3.81 12.62 5.85
CA ASN A 112 -4.40 13.62 6.73
C ASN A 112 -5.84 13.97 6.35
N SER A 113 -6.23 13.77 5.09
CA SER A 113 -7.60 14.00 4.66
C SER A 113 -8.57 12.89 5.06
N GLY A 114 -8.06 11.80 5.67
CA GLY A 114 -8.91 10.73 6.18
C GLY A 114 -9.06 9.54 5.25
N ILE A 115 -8.28 9.46 4.18
CA ILE A 115 -8.26 8.28 3.31
C ILE A 115 -7.70 7.10 4.08
N PRO A 116 -8.32 5.90 3.99
CA PRO A 116 -7.77 4.70 4.62
C PRO A 116 -6.34 4.41 4.18
N TYR A 117 -5.48 4.13 5.14
CA TYR A 117 -4.07 3.86 4.91
C TYR A 117 -3.65 2.59 5.66
N LEU A 118 -3.04 1.65 4.95
CA LEU A 118 -2.43 0.47 5.54
C LEU A 118 -0.93 0.53 5.29
N GLY A 119 -0.13 0.44 6.36
CA GLY A 119 1.32 0.31 6.27
C GLY A 119 1.76 -0.95 6.96
N THR A 120 2.62 -1.74 6.30
CA THR A 120 3.21 -2.94 6.89
C THR A 120 4.72 -2.81 6.96
N SER A 121 5.34 -3.22 8.06
CA SER A 121 6.78 -3.14 8.29
C SER A 121 7.29 -1.69 8.12
N ALA A 122 7.99 -1.38 7.02
CA ALA A 122 8.54 -0.05 6.76
C ALA A 122 7.51 1.00 6.34
N GLY A 123 6.32 0.55 5.98
CA GLY A 123 5.24 1.46 5.55
C GLY A 123 4.61 2.20 6.69
#